data_459e49464672f5ce4c7715f5fb062a18
#
_entry.id   459e49464672f5ce4c7715f5fb062a18
#
_cell.length_a   1.000
_cell.length_b   1.000
_cell.length_c   1.000
_cell.angle_alpha   90.00
_cell.angle_beta   90.00
_cell.angle_gamma   90.00
#
_symmetry.space_group_name_H-M   'P 1'
#
loop_
_entity.id
_entity.type
_entity.pdbx_description
1 polymer ?
#
loop_
_entity_poly.entity_id
_entity_poly.type
_entity_poly.pdbx_seq_one_letter_code
_entity_poly.pdbx_strand_id
1 'polypeptide(L)'
;MMSLRWIGDPLSEGGVTERRFDLERESGIVPGILWTPTASDRPLPLVLMGHGGSGHKRSDRQLMLGRRLATVSQVATVTIDGPFHGDRVAETLDRQQYQAIMAAMGVDKVTDGMVDDWRATLDAVSQLDAIDGDRIAYMGFSMGTRFGLPYVAAASDRLCCAVLGKNGMRQASAMANMAPRFERDAPNIKMPVLFHVQWDDELFPRDGQFELFDLFGSPDKRLIAFPGPHGAAAPAAIQAWCEFATHHLAV
;
A
#
# COMPACT_ATOMS: atom_id res chain seq x y z
N MET A 1 20.60 9.08 10.74
CA MET A 1 19.26 8.58 11.08
C MET A 1 18.27 9.35 10.22
N MET A 2 17.44 8.70 9.41
CA MET A 2 16.38 9.38 8.66
C MET A 2 15.31 9.83 9.64
N SER A 3 14.92 11.11 9.61
CA SER A 3 13.90 11.65 10.49
C SER A 3 12.72 12.16 9.68
N LEU A 4 11.51 11.97 10.22
CA LEU A 4 10.29 12.55 9.66
C LEU A 4 10.29 14.06 9.94
N ARG A 5 10.15 14.87 8.92
CA ARG A 5 9.86 16.29 9.04
C ARG A 5 8.35 16.52 9.03
N TRP A 6 7.78 16.84 10.17
CA TRP A 6 6.34 17.08 10.29
C TRP A 6 5.94 18.38 9.56
N ILE A 7 4.81 18.34 8.86
CA ILE A 7 4.28 19.43 8.04
C ILE A 7 2.98 19.95 8.67
N GLY A 8 3.00 21.20 9.13
CA GLY A 8 1.86 21.83 9.79
C GLY A 8 1.50 21.20 11.14
N ASP A 9 0.37 21.62 11.70
CA ASP A 9 -0.16 21.11 12.96
C ASP A 9 -0.92 19.79 12.75
N PRO A 10 -0.95 18.89 13.76
CA PRO A 10 -1.80 17.72 13.74
C PRO A 10 -3.28 18.08 13.60
N LEU A 11 -4.01 17.38 12.76
CA LEU A 11 -5.46 17.51 12.64
C LEU A 11 -6.13 16.37 13.39
N SER A 12 -6.83 16.68 14.48
CA SER A 12 -7.59 15.68 15.25
C SER A 12 -9.08 15.84 15.03
N GLU A 13 -9.72 14.81 14.49
CA GLU A 13 -11.15 14.77 14.19
C GLU A 13 -11.69 13.35 14.32
N GLY A 14 -12.87 13.18 14.92
CA GLY A 14 -13.56 11.89 14.98
C GLY A 14 -12.78 10.76 15.64
N GLY A 15 -11.94 11.06 16.65
CA GLY A 15 -11.11 10.08 17.36
C GLY A 15 -9.82 9.69 16.63
N VAL A 16 -9.46 10.39 15.55
CA VAL A 16 -8.25 10.14 14.76
C VAL A 16 -7.41 11.41 14.68
N THR A 17 -6.11 11.24 14.84
CA THR A 17 -5.10 12.29 14.59
C THR A 17 -4.39 12.02 13.27
N GLU A 18 -4.46 12.96 12.36
CA GLU A 18 -3.73 12.98 11.08
C GLU A 18 -2.51 13.87 11.21
N ARG A 19 -1.33 13.34 10.87
CA ARG A 19 -0.09 14.11 10.80
C ARG A 19 0.56 13.94 9.44
N ARG A 20 0.80 15.05 8.75
CA ARG A 20 1.54 15.07 7.49
C ARG A 20 3.03 15.13 7.76
N PHE A 21 3.82 14.46 6.91
CA PHE A 21 5.27 14.50 7.00
C PHE A 21 5.93 14.50 5.62
N ASP A 22 7.14 14.97 5.59
CA ASP A 22 8.12 14.71 4.54
C ASP A 22 9.25 13.86 5.11
N LEU A 23 9.62 12.82 4.38
CA LEU A 23 10.81 12.03 4.66
C LEU A 23 11.88 12.40 3.61
N GLU A 24 12.98 12.98 4.07
CA GLU A 24 14.08 13.38 3.20
C GLU A 24 14.97 12.18 2.88
N ARG A 25 15.20 11.94 1.58
CA ARG A 25 16.12 10.94 1.05
C ARG A 25 17.02 11.57 0.00
N GLU A 26 18.14 10.93 -0.30
CA GLU A 26 19.03 11.36 -1.40
C GLU A 26 18.30 11.37 -2.77
N SER A 27 17.32 10.47 -2.95
CA SER A 27 16.49 10.39 -4.15
C SER A 27 15.40 11.45 -4.24
N GLY A 28 15.21 12.26 -3.20
CA GLY A 28 14.17 13.29 -3.10
C GLY A 28 13.27 13.13 -1.87
N ILE A 29 12.26 13.96 -1.79
CA ILE A 29 11.29 13.98 -0.70
C ILE A 29 10.23 12.90 -0.92
N VAL A 30 9.90 12.17 0.15
CA VAL A 30 8.77 11.24 0.22
C VAL A 30 7.66 11.84 1.09
N PRO A 31 6.63 12.44 0.47
CA PRO A 31 5.51 13.02 1.20
C PRO A 31 4.59 11.93 1.75
N GLY A 32 4.23 12.01 3.02
CA GLY A 32 3.39 11.01 3.67
C GLY A 32 2.38 11.57 4.66
N ILE A 33 1.51 10.68 5.14
CA ILE A 33 0.54 10.94 6.21
C ILE A 33 0.53 9.74 7.15
N LEU A 34 0.58 10.03 8.44
CA LEU A 34 0.36 9.08 9.53
C LEU A 34 -1.00 9.38 10.19
N TRP A 35 -1.87 8.38 10.26
CA TRP A 35 -3.09 8.42 11.06
C TRP A 35 -2.94 7.52 12.28
N THR A 36 -3.30 8.06 13.44
CA THR A 36 -3.32 7.33 14.71
C THR A 36 -4.65 7.55 15.42
N PRO A 37 -5.11 6.65 16.30
CA PRO A 37 -6.09 7.00 17.31
C PRO A 37 -5.65 8.25 18.08
N THR A 38 -6.59 9.12 18.45
CA THR A 38 -6.27 10.36 19.20
C THR A 38 -5.69 10.06 20.57
N ALA A 39 -6.07 8.92 21.16
CA ALA A 39 -5.54 8.43 22.44
C ALA A 39 -5.18 6.95 22.32
N SER A 40 -4.01 6.58 22.81
CA SER A 40 -3.57 5.21 22.99
C SER A 40 -2.65 5.16 24.22
N ASP A 41 -2.80 4.14 25.03
CA ASP A 41 -1.98 3.86 26.21
C ASP A 41 -0.84 2.87 25.93
N ARG A 42 -0.73 2.41 24.70
CA ARG A 42 0.27 1.44 24.24
C ARG A 42 0.73 1.73 22.82
N PRO A 43 1.93 1.26 22.42
CA PRO A 43 2.35 1.30 21.03
C PRO A 43 1.36 0.61 20.10
N LEU A 44 1.09 1.20 18.95
CA LEU A 44 0.07 0.78 18.00
C LEU A 44 0.66 -0.10 16.90
N PRO A 45 0.01 -1.20 16.50
CA PRO A 45 0.31 -1.86 15.25
C PRO A 45 0.16 -0.90 14.08
N LEU A 46 0.86 -1.16 12.98
CA LEU A 46 0.90 -0.27 11.83
C LEU A 46 0.49 -0.98 10.54
N VAL A 47 -0.35 -0.34 9.72
CA VAL A 47 -0.61 -0.73 8.34
C VAL A 47 -0.04 0.32 7.38
N LEU A 48 0.90 -0.11 6.53
CA LEU A 48 1.35 0.70 5.40
C LEU A 48 0.32 0.57 4.27
N MET A 49 -0.18 1.69 3.75
CA MET A 49 -1.25 1.68 2.76
C MET A 49 -0.82 2.30 1.43
N GLY A 50 -0.72 1.47 0.37
CA GLY A 50 -0.47 1.93 -1.00
C GLY A 50 -1.74 2.43 -1.69
N HIS A 51 -1.69 3.63 -2.28
CA HIS A 51 -2.84 4.21 -3.00
C HIS A 51 -2.96 3.71 -4.46
N GLY A 52 -4.13 3.93 -5.07
CA GLY A 52 -4.39 3.62 -6.47
C GLY A 52 -3.83 4.66 -7.44
N GLY A 53 -3.71 4.30 -8.71
CA GLY A 53 -3.08 5.14 -9.75
C GLY A 53 -3.86 6.39 -10.17
N SER A 54 -5.07 6.60 -9.70
CA SER A 54 -5.83 7.83 -9.86
C SER A 54 -5.86 8.68 -8.60
N GLY A 55 -5.04 8.35 -7.60
CA GLY A 55 -5.09 8.96 -6.28
C GLY A 55 -3.73 9.43 -5.77
N HIS A 56 -3.69 9.68 -4.49
CA HIS A 56 -2.52 10.11 -3.73
C HIS A 56 -2.66 9.67 -2.27
N LYS A 57 -1.68 9.96 -1.41
CA LYS A 57 -1.65 9.56 0.01
C LYS A 57 -2.91 9.90 0.82
N ARG A 58 -3.70 10.91 0.43
CA ARG A 58 -4.92 11.35 1.12
C ARG A 58 -6.19 11.16 0.27
N SER A 59 -6.18 10.23 -0.67
CA SER A 59 -7.41 9.89 -1.42
C SER A 59 -8.49 9.32 -0.51
N ASP A 60 -9.75 9.39 -0.93
CA ASP A 60 -10.92 8.98 -0.11
C ASP A 60 -10.78 7.58 0.47
N ARG A 61 -10.25 6.63 -0.30
CA ARG A 61 -10.01 5.26 0.19
C ARG A 61 -8.99 5.23 1.33
N GLN A 62 -7.87 5.93 1.21
CA GLN A 62 -6.84 5.99 2.24
C GLN A 62 -7.38 6.65 3.50
N LEU A 63 -8.09 7.76 3.35
CA LEU A 63 -8.72 8.47 4.47
C LEU A 63 -9.76 7.59 5.18
N MET A 64 -10.63 6.92 4.42
CA MET A 64 -11.66 6.02 4.96
C MET A 64 -11.03 4.83 5.71
N LEU A 65 -10.02 4.17 5.11
CA LEU A 65 -9.33 3.04 5.74
C LEU A 65 -8.53 3.48 6.96
N GLY A 66 -7.81 4.60 6.88
CA GLY A 66 -7.06 5.16 8.00
C GLY A 66 -7.94 5.48 9.20
N ARG A 67 -9.07 6.17 8.97
CA ARG A 67 -10.06 6.47 10.01
C ARG A 67 -10.66 5.21 10.60
N ARG A 68 -11.08 4.25 9.75
CA ARG A 68 -11.67 2.99 10.19
C ARG A 68 -10.70 2.16 11.05
N LEU A 69 -9.48 1.95 10.59
CA LEU A 69 -8.47 1.17 11.32
C LEU A 69 -8.11 1.83 12.65
N ALA A 70 -7.97 3.15 12.68
CA ALA A 70 -7.68 3.88 13.90
C ALA A 70 -8.83 3.80 14.92
N THR A 71 -10.09 4.05 14.50
CA THR A 71 -11.22 4.14 15.43
C THR A 71 -11.79 2.79 15.85
N VAL A 72 -11.81 1.81 14.95
CA VAL A 72 -12.44 0.51 15.20
C VAL A 72 -11.44 -0.50 15.76
N SER A 73 -10.20 -0.45 15.27
CA SER A 73 -9.20 -1.50 15.55
C SER A 73 -8.00 -1.01 16.35
N GLN A 74 -7.91 0.27 16.68
CA GLN A 74 -6.74 0.85 17.37
C GLN A 74 -5.43 0.55 16.66
N VAL A 75 -5.41 0.71 15.33
CA VAL A 75 -4.28 0.47 14.44
C VAL A 75 -3.86 1.78 13.78
N ALA A 76 -2.58 2.11 13.85
CA ALA A 76 -2.00 3.22 13.11
C ALA A 76 -1.92 2.87 11.62
N THR A 77 -2.01 3.89 10.76
CA THR A 77 -1.83 3.70 9.33
C THR A 77 -0.92 4.77 8.75
N VAL A 78 -0.07 4.39 7.81
CA VAL A 78 0.78 5.33 7.08
C VAL A 78 0.59 5.17 5.58
N THR A 79 0.52 6.29 4.87
CA THR A 79 0.53 6.33 3.41
C THR A 79 1.60 7.28 2.93
N ILE A 80 2.19 6.98 1.78
CA ILE A 80 3.10 7.89 1.05
C ILE A 80 2.61 8.06 -0.38
N ASP A 81 2.97 9.18 -1.01
CA ASP A 81 2.72 9.35 -2.43
C ASP A 81 3.57 8.40 -3.26
N GLY A 82 2.96 7.72 -4.20
CA GLY A 82 3.65 6.90 -5.18
C GLY A 82 4.45 7.74 -6.18
N PRO A 83 5.33 7.12 -6.97
CA PRO A 83 6.06 7.83 -8.03
C PRO A 83 5.09 8.55 -8.95
N PHE A 84 5.39 9.82 -9.25
CA PHE A 84 4.61 10.68 -10.16
C PHE A 84 3.19 11.01 -9.68
N HIS A 85 2.91 10.92 -8.36
CA HIS A 85 1.60 11.20 -7.78
C HIS A 85 1.69 12.18 -6.61
N GLY A 86 0.55 12.79 -6.30
CA GLY A 86 0.39 13.67 -5.14
C GLY A 86 1.40 14.82 -5.13
N ASP A 87 2.02 15.06 -3.99
CA ASP A 87 2.96 16.18 -3.80
C ASP A 87 4.35 15.92 -4.45
N ARG A 88 4.52 14.79 -5.17
CA ARG A 88 5.75 14.53 -5.96
C ARG A 88 5.71 15.14 -7.36
N VAL A 89 4.60 15.69 -7.78
CA VAL A 89 4.41 16.33 -9.09
C VAL A 89 3.66 17.65 -8.94
N ALA A 90 3.99 18.61 -9.80
CA ALA A 90 3.32 19.91 -9.79
C ALA A 90 1.87 19.81 -10.32
N GLU A 91 1.63 18.88 -11.26
CA GLU A 91 0.31 18.64 -11.87
C GLU A 91 0.00 17.14 -11.84
N THR A 92 -1.26 16.83 -11.61
CA THR A 92 -1.73 15.43 -11.62
C THR A 92 -1.57 14.83 -13.01
N LEU A 93 -0.89 13.70 -13.09
CA LEU A 93 -0.72 12.94 -14.32
C LEU A 93 -1.84 11.90 -14.46
N ASP A 94 -2.32 11.72 -15.68
CA ASP A 94 -3.20 10.60 -15.99
C ASP A 94 -2.44 9.26 -16.03
N ARG A 95 -3.19 8.16 -16.13
CA ARG A 95 -2.60 6.82 -16.13
C ARG A 95 -1.64 6.59 -17.31
N GLN A 96 -1.93 7.12 -18.46
CA GLN A 96 -1.09 6.94 -19.65
C GLN A 96 0.21 7.72 -19.50
N GLN A 97 0.15 8.94 -19.00
CA GLN A 97 1.30 9.82 -18.80
C GLN A 97 2.30 9.21 -17.80
N TYR A 98 1.85 8.85 -16.58
CA TYR A 98 2.79 8.30 -15.59
C TYR A 98 3.35 6.93 -16.01
N GLN A 99 2.58 6.09 -16.71
CA GLN A 99 3.09 4.82 -17.22
C GLN A 99 4.11 5.02 -18.34
N ALA A 100 3.93 6.00 -19.20
CA ALA A 100 4.91 6.35 -20.23
C ALA A 100 6.23 6.83 -19.61
N ILE A 101 6.17 7.68 -18.58
CA ILE A 101 7.35 8.12 -17.83
C ILE A 101 8.04 6.92 -17.16
N MET A 102 7.28 6.06 -16.49
CA MET A 102 7.79 4.85 -15.85
C MET A 102 8.49 3.92 -16.85
N ALA A 103 7.90 3.72 -18.04
CA ALA A 103 8.49 2.91 -19.09
C ALA A 103 9.79 3.52 -19.61
N ALA A 104 9.82 4.85 -19.84
CA ALA A 104 11.01 5.57 -20.31
C ALA A 104 12.16 5.57 -19.28
N MET A 105 11.84 5.65 -17.98
CA MET A 105 12.84 5.62 -16.90
C MET A 105 13.34 4.20 -16.58
N GLY A 106 12.61 3.18 -17.00
CA GLY A 106 12.82 1.78 -16.65
C GLY A 106 11.94 1.34 -15.47
N VAL A 107 11.10 0.34 -15.74
CA VAL A 107 10.11 -0.18 -14.77
C VAL A 107 10.77 -0.63 -13.47
N ASP A 108 11.85 -1.40 -13.55
CA ASP A 108 12.59 -1.87 -12.38
C ASP A 108 13.16 -0.71 -11.56
N LYS A 109 13.79 0.27 -12.21
CA LYS A 109 14.37 1.44 -11.53
C LYS A 109 13.33 2.22 -10.73
N VAL A 110 12.17 2.49 -11.32
CA VAL A 110 11.08 3.21 -10.63
C VAL A 110 10.51 2.37 -9.49
N THR A 111 10.38 1.06 -9.72
CA THR A 111 9.87 0.13 -8.71
C THR A 111 10.82 -0.01 -7.52
N ASP A 112 12.13 -0.14 -7.77
CA ASP A 112 13.15 -0.21 -6.73
C ASP A 112 13.19 1.08 -5.89
N GLY A 113 13.06 2.24 -6.55
CA GLY A 113 12.93 3.52 -5.86
C GLY A 113 11.74 3.55 -4.90
N MET A 114 10.59 2.99 -5.29
CA MET A 114 9.41 2.92 -4.42
C MET A 114 9.56 1.88 -3.30
N VAL A 115 10.23 0.75 -3.55
CA VAL A 115 10.60 -0.22 -2.50
C VAL A 115 11.47 0.45 -1.43
N ASP A 116 12.45 1.22 -1.85
CA ASP A 116 13.32 1.96 -0.93
C ASP A 116 12.57 3.06 -0.17
N ASP A 117 11.61 3.74 -0.82
CA ASP A 117 10.75 4.73 -0.17
C ASP A 117 9.92 4.10 0.96
N TRP A 118 9.33 2.91 0.71
CA TRP A 118 8.59 2.17 1.73
C TRP A 118 9.49 1.68 2.86
N ARG A 119 10.68 1.17 2.56
CA ARG A 119 11.67 0.76 3.60
C ARG A 119 12.04 1.93 4.49
N ALA A 120 12.41 3.05 3.89
CA ALA A 120 12.79 4.25 4.62
C ALA A 120 11.62 4.80 5.46
N THR A 121 10.39 4.75 4.93
CA THR A 121 9.19 5.16 5.65
C THR A 121 8.94 4.25 6.84
N LEU A 122 8.98 2.94 6.67
CA LEU A 122 8.82 1.99 7.78
C LEU A 122 9.89 2.21 8.85
N ASP A 123 11.16 2.33 8.45
CA ASP A 123 12.27 2.55 9.39
C ASP A 123 12.09 3.84 10.21
N ALA A 124 11.65 4.92 9.57
CA ALA A 124 11.44 6.20 10.25
C ALA A 124 10.19 6.20 11.16
N VAL A 125 9.09 5.59 10.70
CA VAL A 125 7.84 5.53 11.49
C VAL A 125 7.96 4.56 12.67
N SER A 126 8.68 3.46 12.52
CA SER A 126 8.93 2.49 13.60
C SER A 126 9.81 3.03 14.74
N GLN A 127 10.46 4.20 14.56
CA GLN A 127 11.19 4.88 15.63
C GLN A 127 10.30 5.75 16.52
N LEU A 128 9.04 5.92 16.18
CA LEU A 128 8.09 6.67 17.00
C LEU A 128 7.61 5.79 18.17
N ASP A 129 7.71 6.30 19.40
CA ASP A 129 7.27 5.58 20.62
C ASP A 129 5.80 5.12 20.54
N ALA A 130 4.99 5.78 19.73
CA ALA A 130 3.58 5.45 19.52
C ALA A 130 3.37 4.23 18.60
N ILE A 131 4.40 3.69 17.95
CA ILE A 131 4.30 2.61 16.96
C ILE A 131 5.01 1.35 17.46
N ASP A 132 4.31 0.22 17.33
CA ASP A 132 4.86 -1.10 17.56
C ASP A 132 5.53 -1.62 16.27
N GLY A 133 6.84 -1.54 16.22
CA GLY A 133 7.66 -1.91 15.06
C GLY A 133 7.66 -3.41 14.72
N ASP A 134 7.13 -4.27 15.58
CA ASP A 134 7.06 -5.72 15.40
C ASP A 134 5.70 -6.17 14.82
N ARG A 135 4.69 -5.29 14.82
CA ARG A 135 3.34 -5.59 14.32
C ARG A 135 2.99 -4.72 13.12
N ILE A 136 3.54 -5.09 11.97
CA ILE A 136 3.42 -4.33 10.71
C ILE A 136 2.67 -5.13 9.66
N ALA A 137 1.74 -4.51 8.94
CA ALA A 137 1.08 -5.07 7.76
C ALA A 137 1.18 -4.12 6.56
N TYR A 138 0.99 -4.66 5.36
CA TYR A 138 0.85 -3.87 4.14
C TYR A 138 -0.54 -4.06 3.54
N MET A 139 -1.14 -2.99 3.03
CA MET A 139 -2.40 -3.02 2.28
C MET A 139 -2.30 -2.14 1.03
N GLY A 140 -2.56 -2.70 -0.16
CA GLY A 140 -2.52 -1.93 -1.38
C GLY A 140 -3.27 -2.59 -2.53
N PHE A 141 -3.97 -1.78 -3.33
CA PHE A 141 -4.79 -2.24 -4.46
C PHE A 141 -4.43 -1.49 -5.73
N SER A 142 -4.51 -2.15 -6.90
CA SER A 142 -4.17 -1.58 -8.19
C SER A 142 -2.70 -1.11 -8.20
N MET A 143 -2.43 0.18 -8.34
CA MET A 143 -1.07 0.71 -8.22
C MET A 143 -0.46 0.43 -6.83
N GLY A 144 -1.26 0.39 -5.77
CA GLY A 144 -0.80 -0.05 -4.45
C GLY A 144 -0.29 -1.49 -4.43
N THR A 145 -0.86 -2.40 -5.25
CA THR A 145 -0.27 -3.74 -5.49
C THR A 145 0.94 -3.66 -6.41
N ARG A 146 0.91 -2.82 -7.45
CA ARG A 146 2.01 -2.68 -8.41
C ARG A 146 3.35 -2.43 -7.71
N PHE A 147 3.38 -1.48 -6.80
CA PHE A 147 4.57 -1.12 -6.04
C PHE A 147 4.68 -1.85 -4.70
N GLY A 148 3.53 -2.24 -4.15
CA GLY A 148 3.47 -2.94 -2.86
C GLY A 148 3.98 -4.36 -2.93
N LEU A 149 3.66 -5.13 -3.98
CA LEU A 149 4.10 -6.51 -4.10
C LEU A 149 5.65 -6.63 -4.06
N PRO A 150 6.42 -5.86 -4.84
CA PRO A 150 7.88 -5.86 -4.74
C PRO A 150 8.40 -5.46 -3.35
N TYR A 151 7.77 -4.47 -2.71
CA TYR A 151 8.11 -4.08 -1.35
C TYR A 151 7.83 -5.20 -0.34
N VAL A 152 6.63 -5.79 -0.39
CA VAL A 152 6.19 -6.89 0.47
C VAL A 152 7.12 -8.10 0.34
N ALA A 153 7.55 -8.43 -0.89
CA ALA A 153 8.54 -9.48 -1.13
C ALA A 153 9.90 -9.16 -0.50
N ALA A 154 10.34 -7.90 -0.62
CA ALA A 154 11.63 -7.44 -0.12
C ALA A 154 11.66 -7.20 1.41
N ALA A 155 10.51 -7.14 2.07
CA ALA A 155 10.31 -6.93 3.50
C ALA A 155 9.51 -8.07 4.15
N SER A 156 9.53 -9.26 3.55
CA SER A 156 8.69 -10.40 3.95
C SER A 156 8.92 -10.87 5.39
N ASP A 157 10.10 -10.65 5.93
CA ASP A 157 10.50 -10.95 7.31
C ASP A 157 10.07 -9.88 8.33
N ARG A 158 9.66 -8.70 7.86
CA ARG A 158 9.23 -7.58 8.71
C ARG A 158 7.72 -7.40 8.77
N LEU A 159 6.97 -8.13 7.95
CA LEU A 159 5.53 -7.97 7.82
C LEU A 159 4.79 -9.17 8.39
N CYS A 160 3.79 -8.93 9.24
CA CYS A 160 2.89 -9.96 9.76
C CYS A 160 1.96 -10.50 8.66
N CYS A 161 1.52 -9.64 7.75
CA CYS A 161 0.66 -10.03 6.62
C CYS A 161 0.63 -8.95 5.52
N ALA A 162 0.06 -9.31 4.37
CA ALA A 162 -0.26 -8.35 3.32
C ALA A 162 -1.67 -8.55 2.74
N VAL A 163 -2.33 -7.44 2.39
CA VAL A 163 -3.57 -7.41 1.62
C VAL A 163 -3.27 -6.75 0.28
N LEU A 164 -3.32 -7.53 -0.79
CA LEU A 164 -3.01 -7.10 -2.15
C LEU A 164 -4.21 -7.38 -3.07
N GLY A 165 -4.21 -6.82 -4.26
CA GLY A 165 -5.22 -7.18 -5.27
C GLY A 165 -5.47 -6.13 -6.33
N LYS A 166 -6.49 -6.37 -7.17
CA LYS A 166 -6.85 -5.52 -8.31
C LYS A 166 -5.64 -5.24 -9.21
N ASN A 167 -4.84 -6.26 -9.41
CA ASN A 167 -3.67 -6.27 -10.28
C ASN A 167 -3.41 -7.72 -10.73
N GLY A 168 -2.65 -7.91 -11.81
CA GLY A 168 -2.44 -9.24 -12.35
C GLY A 168 -1.27 -9.29 -13.32
N MET A 169 -0.97 -10.48 -13.82
CA MET A 169 0.08 -10.73 -14.81
C MET A 169 -0.26 -10.11 -16.17
N ARG A 170 -1.53 -9.89 -16.46
CA ARG A 170 -2.04 -9.26 -17.68
C ARG A 170 -2.71 -7.95 -17.34
N GLN A 171 -2.52 -6.97 -18.20
CA GLN A 171 -3.12 -5.65 -18.08
C GLN A 171 -3.61 -5.16 -19.44
N ALA A 172 -4.66 -4.31 -19.44
CA ALA A 172 -5.22 -3.75 -20.67
C ALA A 172 -4.23 -2.84 -21.43
N SER A 173 -3.22 -2.28 -20.75
CA SER A 173 -2.15 -1.48 -21.36
C SER A 173 -0.83 -2.23 -21.26
N ALA A 174 -0.09 -2.34 -22.38
CA ALA A 174 1.24 -2.96 -22.40
C ALA A 174 2.34 -2.04 -21.84
N MET A 175 2.07 -0.74 -21.64
CA MET A 175 3.05 0.19 -21.09
C MET A 175 3.38 -0.16 -19.63
N ALA A 176 4.62 0.00 -19.25
CA ALA A 176 5.13 -0.28 -17.92
C ALA A 176 4.68 -1.66 -17.39
N ASN A 177 4.90 -2.71 -18.20
CA ASN A 177 4.53 -4.09 -17.85
C ASN A 177 5.26 -4.57 -16.60
N MET A 178 4.50 -5.05 -15.60
CA MET A 178 5.02 -5.54 -14.33
C MET A 178 5.14 -7.05 -14.25
N ALA A 179 4.66 -7.81 -15.24
CA ALA A 179 4.65 -9.26 -15.15
C ALA A 179 6.03 -9.88 -14.87
N PRO A 180 7.13 -9.49 -15.54
CA PRO A 180 8.46 -10.03 -15.23
C PRO A 180 8.92 -9.71 -13.81
N ARG A 181 8.52 -8.55 -13.27
CA ARG A 181 8.80 -8.16 -11.90
C ARG A 181 8.01 -9.01 -10.91
N PHE A 182 6.75 -9.24 -11.16
CA PHE A 182 5.90 -10.07 -10.30
C PHE A 182 6.32 -11.55 -10.31
N GLU A 183 6.72 -12.10 -11.46
CA GLU A 183 7.28 -13.46 -11.55
C GLU A 183 8.50 -13.64 -10.63
N ARG A 184 9.36 -12.63 -10.56
CA ARG A 184 10.56 -12.66 -9.73
C ARG A 184 10.25 -12.48 -8.25
N ASP A 185 9.35 -11.56 -7.90
CA ASP A 185 9.16 -11.10 -6.53
C ASP A 185 8.07 -11.86 -5.78
N ALA A 186 6.94 -12.23 -6.42
CA ALA A 186 5.81 -12.88 -5.76
C ALA A 186 6.17 -14.21 -5.04
N PRO A 187 7.06 -15.08 -5.57
CA PRO A 187 7.48 -16.28 -4.86
C PRO A 187 8.21 -16.04 -3.54
N ASN A 188 8.72 -14.81 -3.32
CA ASN A 188 9.44 -14.43 -2.10
C ASN A 188 8.51 -13.94 -0.97
N ILE A 189 7.24 -13.75 -1.23
CA ILE A 189 6.24 -13.41 -0.22
C ILE A 189 5.92 -14.66 0.59
N LYS A 190 6.31 -14.70 1.88
CA LYS A 190 6.19 -15.90 2.73
C LYS A 190 5.20 -15.75 3.88
N MET A 191 4.90 -14.50 4.30
CA MET A 191 3.89 -14.23 5.32
C MET A 191 2.47 -14.38 4.76
N PRO A 192 1.43 -14.46 5.62
CA PRO A 192 0.03 -14.55 5.21
C PRO A 192 -0.38 -13.46 4.22
N VAL A 193 -1.08 -13.83 3.15
CA VAL A 193 -1.55 -12.91 2.09
C VAL A 193 -3.04 -13.09 1.83
N LEU A 194 -3.78 -11.99 1.85
CA LEU A 194 -5.12 -11.91 1.28
C LEU A 194 -5.04 -11.23 -0.08
N PHE A 195 -5.51 -11.91 -1.13
CA PHE A 195 -5.54 -11.37 -2.48
C PHE A 195 -6.98 -11.10 -2.93
N HIS A 196 -7.26 -9.85 -3.27
CA HIS A 196 -8.57 -9.41 -3.76
C HIS A 196 -8.61 -9.44 -5.28
N VAL A 197 -9.49 -10.28 -5.83
CA VAL A 197 -9.84 -10.33 -7.25
C VAL A 197 -11.08 -9.47 -7.49
N GLN A 198 -10.99 -8.50 -8.40
CA GLN A 198 -12.14 -7.78 -8.90
C GLN A 198 -12.67 -8.51 -10.14
N TRP A 199 -13.91 -9.00 -10.08
CA TRP A 199 -14.41 -9.99 -11.04
C TRP A 199 -14.58 -9.48 -12.47
N ASP A 200 -15.06 -8.24 -12.61
CA ASP A 200 -15.30 -7.59 -13.89
C ASP A 200 -14.30 -6.48 -14.17
N ASP A 201 -13.05 -6.69 -13.73
CA ASP A 201 -11.96 -5.71 -13.86
C ASP A 201 -11.60 -5.49 -15.33
N GLU A 202 -11.84 -4.28 -15.83
CA GLU A 202 -11.55 -3.87 -17.20
C GLU A 202 -10.07 -3.51 -17.43
N LEU A 203 -9.28 -3.37 -16.36
CA LEU A 203 -7.86 -3.04 -16.42
C LEU A 203 -6.96 -4.25 -16.25
N PHE A 204 -7.36 -5.19 -15.43
CA PHE A 204 -6.64 -6.42 -15.13
C PHE A 204 -7.55 -7.62 -15.30
N PRO A 205 -7.49 -8.29 -16.45
CA PRO A 205 -8.29 -9.47 -16.73
C PRO A 205 -8.19 -10.51 -15.62
N ARG A 206 -9.31 -11.13 -15.29
CA ARG A 206 -9.43 -12.04 -14.15
C ARG A 206 -8.45 -13.21 -14.19
N ASP A 207 -8.20 -13.79 -15.35
CA ASP A 207 -7.22 -14.84 -15.54
C ASP A 207 -5.81 -14.42 -15.15
N GLY A 208 -5.41 -13.19 -15.49
CA GLY A 208 -4.14 -12.62 -15.04
C GLY A 208 -4.08 -12.33 -13.54
N GLN A 209 -5.22 -12.05 -12.89
CA GLN A 209 -5.27 -11.90 -11.43
C GLN A 209 -5.08 -13.25 -10.73
N PHE A 210 -5.68 -14.35 -11.23
CA PHE A 210 -5.47 -15.69 -10.71
C PHE A 210 -4.04 -16.16 -10.95
N GLU A 211 -3.49 -15.91 -12.13
CA GLU A 211 -2.10 -16.22 -12.45
C GLU A 211 -1.11 -15.55 -11.46
N LEU A 212 -1.36 -14.30 -11.10
CA LEU A 212 -0.56 -13.62 -10.08
C LEU A 212 -0.73 -14.25 -8.69
N PHE A 213 -1.95 -14.59 -8.30
CA PHE A 213 -2.22 -15.26 -7.02
C PHE A 213 -1.47 -16.59 -6.89
N ASP A 214 -1.40 -17.37 -7.98
CA ASP A 214 -0.71 -18.65 -7.98
C ASP A 214 0.79 -18.53 -7.73
N LEU A 215 1.40 -17.39 -8.11
CA LEU A 215 2.84 -17.14 -7.91
C LEU A 215 3.23 -16.87 -6.45
N PHE A 216 2.31 -16.48 -5.56
CA PHE A 216 2.67 -16.19 -4.18
C PHE A 216 3.25 -17.41 -3.47
N GLY A 217 4.44 -17.25 -2.90
CA GLY A 217 5.14 -18.30 -2.16
C GLY A 217 4.67 -18.49 -0.72
N SER A 218 3.63 -17.76 -0.28
CA SER A 218 3.04 -17.88 1.05
C SER A 218 2.30 -19.21 1.22
N PRO A 219 2.51 -19.94 2.32
CA PRO A 219 1.73 -21.13 2.66
C PRO A 219 0.29 -20.80 3.12
N ASP A 220 0.05 -19.57 3.64
CA ASP A 220 -1.28 -19.04 3.99
C ASP A 220 -1.67 -17.93 3.02
N LYS A 221 -2.01 -18.30 1.80
CA LYS A 221 -2.57 -17.38 0.82
C LYS A 221 -4.05 -17.61 0.63
N ARG A 222 -4.83 -16.53 0.76
CA ARG A 222 -6.29 -16.54 0.65
C ARG A 222 -6.73 -15.63 -0.48
N LEU A 223 -7.76 -16.04 -1.21
CA LEU A 223 -8.35 -15.28 -2.30
C LEU A 223 -9.79 -14.93 -1.96
N ILE A 224 -10.13 -13.66 -2.17
CA ILE A 224 -11.52 -13.19 -2.15
C ILE A 224 -11.84 -12.54 -3.50
N ALA A 225 -13.06 -12.76 -3.98
CA ALA A 225 -13.51 -12.22 -5.26
C ALA A 225 -14.84 -11.48 -5.08
N PHE A 226 -14.93 -10.28 -5.66
CA PHE A 226 -16.14 -9.48 -5.63
C PHE A 226 -16.52 -9.01 -7.04
N PRO A 227 -17.82 -8.95 -7.36
CA PRO A 227 -18.29 -8.46 -8.65
C PRO A 227 -18.05 -6.96 -8.81
N GLY A 228 -18.10 -6.49 -10.05
CA GLY A 228 -18.02 -5.09 -10.43
C GLY A 228 -16.69 -4.68 -11.07
N PRO A 229 -16.63 -3.45 -11.62
CA PRO A 229 -15.47 -2.92 -12.35
C PRO A 229 -14.30 -2.61 -11.42
N HIS A 230 -13.14 -2.28 -12.00
CA HIS A 230 -11.89 -2.02 -11.28
C HIS A 230 -12.03 -1.05 -10.10
N GLY A 231 -12.78 0.03 -10.28
CA GLY A 231 -12.97 1.07 -9.25
C GLY A 231 -13.83 0.62 -8.05
N ALA A 232 -14.67 -0.41 -8.20
CA ALA A 232 -15.60 -0.83 -7.17
C ALA A 232 -14.90 -1.37 -5.91
N ALA A 233 -15.49 -1.09 -4.75
CA ALA A 233 -15.08 -1.66 -3.47
C ALA A 233 -16.33 -1.92 -2.63
N ALA A 234 -16.81 -3.16 -2.63
CA ALA A 234 -17.96 -3.56 -1.83
C ALA A 234 -17.66 -3.39 -0.32
N PRO A 235 -18.63 -2.99 0.51
CA PRO A 235 -18.43 -2.90 1.96
C PRO A 235 -17.90 -4.19 2.59
N ALA A 236 -18.38 -5.35 2.12
CA ALA A 236 -17.89 -6.66 2.57
C ALA A 236 -16.43 -6.91 2.19
N ALA A 237 -15.97 -6.39 1.05
CA ALA A 237 -14.55 -6.47 0.68
C ALA A 237 -13.69 -5.63 1.63
N ILE A 238 -14.11 -4.39 1.91
CA ILE A 238 -13.42 -3.49 2.85
C ILE A 238 -13.36 -4.13 4.24
N GLN A 239 -14.44 -4.75 4.69
CA GLN A 239 -14.48 -5.45 5.95
C GLN A 239 -13.47 -6.61 5.98
N ALA A 240 -13.46 -7.46 4.95
CA ALA A 240 -12.53 -8.60 4.86
C ALA A 240 -11.06 -8.16 4.85
N TRP A 241 -10.73 -7.04 4.18
CA TRP A 241 -9.36 -6.48 4.19
C TRP A 241 -8.92 -6.07 5.59
N CYS A 242 -9.80 -5.33 6.31
CA CYS A 242 -9.51 -4.88 7.67
C CYS A 242 -9.41 -6.06 8.64
N GLU A 243 -10.36 -7.01 8.60
CA GLU A 243 -10.37 -8.19 9.46
C GLU A 243 -9.13 -9.06 9.26
N PHE A 244 -8.71 -9.29 8.01
CA PHE A 244 -7.50 -10.04 7.74
C PHE A 244 -6.26 -9.35 8.33
N ALA A 245 -6.11 -8.04 8.10
CA ALA A 245 -4.97 -7.29 8.63
C ALA A 245 -4.97 -7.28 10.17
N THR A 246 -6.11 -6.98 10.82
CA THR A 246 -6.20 -6.92 12.28
C THR A 246 -6.00 -8.28 12.95
N HIS A 247 -6.51 -9.36 12.33
CA HIS A 247 -6.27 -10.72 12.82
C HIS A 247 -4.77 -11.04 12.92
N HIS A 248 -4.01 -10.75 11.87
CA HIS A 248 -2.58 -11.04 11.84
C HIS A 248 -1.72 -10.02 12.62
N LEU A 249 -2.26 -8.85 12.92
CA LEU A 249 -1.67 -7.87 13.82
C LEU A 249 -2.00 -8.14 15.31
N ALA A 250 -2.77 -9.17 15.61
CA ALA A 250 -3.21 -9.55 16.94
C ALA A 250 -3.94 -8.42 17.71
N VAL A 251 -4.94 -7.80 17.05
CA VAL A 251 -5.81 -6.75 17.61
C VAL A 251 -7.28 -7.11 17.38
#